data_ba0b559a9ed55d0df7716af69bc6406e
#
_entry.id   ba0b559a9ed55d0df7716af69bc6406e
#
_cell.length_a   1.000
_cell.length_b   1.000
_cell.length_c   1.000
_cell.angle_alpha   90.00
_cell.angle_beta   90.00
_cell.angle_gamma   90.00
#
_symmetry.space_group_name_H-M   'P 1'
#
loop_
_entity.id
_entity.type
_entity.pdbx_description
1 polymer ?
#
loop_
_entity_poly.entity_id
_entity_poly.type
_entity_poly.pdbx_seq_one_letter_code
_entity_poly.pdbx_strand_id
1 'polypeptide(L)'
;SSRCPFAYGYSILSTPKQNETQFAEQMIEDTFTSSNMLALMVPTGDYDSEAALLEELEQYDEVDYTMGLTNIEALDGYMLADKLTPRQFAELAGLDYEAAQVVYAAYAAKEENYGQLLGKLASYKVPLIDMFLFVCDEVDAGIVTLSDEQTQTLKDAQTQMTAAKNQLQGTDYSRMLIYLTLPESGDETYAFTDTVLETAQKYYPDGQVYL
;
A
#
# COMPACT_ATOMS: atom_id res chain seq x y z
N SER A 1 -35.22 -8.56 -4.80
CA SER A 1 -33.91 -9.20 -5.09
C SER A 1 -32.83 -8.17 -4.84
N SER A 2 -32.22 -8.20 -3.66
CA SER A 2 -31.06 -7.39 -3.32
C SER A 2 -29.91 -7.85 -4.22
N ARG A 3 -29.54 -7.02 -5.19
CA ARG A 3 -28.27 -7.19 -5.88
C ARG A 3 -27.17 -6.88 -4.89
N CYS A 4 -26.40 -7.91 -4.53
CA CYS A 4 -25.22 -7.74 -3.71
C CYS A 4 -24.25 -6.78 -4.43
N PRO A 5 -23.86 -5.62 -3.86
CA PRO A 5 -23.02 -4.64 -4.53
C PRO A 5 -21.61 -5.18 -4.85
N PHE A 6 -21.23 -6.31 -4.24
CA PHE A 6 -19.92 -6.95 -4.46
C PHE A 6 -19.93 -8.05 -5.55
N ALA A 7 -21.05 -8.27 -6.25
CA ALA A 7 -21.12 -9.31 -7.29
C ALA A 7 -20.19 -9.05 -8.50
N TYR A 8 -19.69 -7.85 -8.66
CA TYR A 8 -18.80 -7.45 -9.78
C TYR A 8 -17.35 -7.25 -9.37
N GLY A 9 -17.00 -7.44 -8.10
CA GLY A 9 -15.65 -7.26 -7.56
C GLY A 9 -14.61 -8.31 -7.97
N TYR A 10 -14.89 -9.11 -8.99
CA TYR A 10 -14.00 -10.18 -9.43
C TYR A 10 -12.64 -9.69 -9.93
N SER A 11 -12.56 -8.48 -10.45
CA SER A 11 -11.30 -7.95 -11.02
C SER A 11 -10.31 -7.48 -9.96
N ILE A 12 -10.78 -6.93 -8.83
CA ILE A 12 -9.87 -6.57 -7.72
C ILE A 12 -9.33 -7.81 -7.01
N LEU A 13 -10.15 -8.87 -6.95
CA LEU A 13 -9.86 -10.05 -6.15
C LEU A 13 -9.04 -11.10 -6.90
N SER A 14 -8.96 -11.03 -8.22
CA SER A 14 -8.20 -12.00 -9.02
C SER A 14 -6.75 -11.59 -9.31
N THR A 15 -6.49 -10.30 -9.37
CA THR A 15 -5.16 -9.74 -9.72
C THR A 15 -4.17 -9.70 -8.54
N PRO A 16 -4.58 -9.42 -7.27
CA PRO A 16 -3.68 -9.45 -6.12
C PRO A 16 -2.94 -10.77 -5.96
N LYS A 17 -3.58 -11.89 -6.31
CA LYS A 17 -2.98 -13.22 -6.19
C LYS A 17 -1.77 -13.43 -7.10
N GLN A 18 -1.77 -12.80 -8.28
CA GLN A 18 -0.62 -12.81 -9.20
C GLN A 18 0.51 -11.90 -8.68
N ASN A 19 0.16 -10.70 -8.23
CA ASN A 19 1.13 -9.73 -7.71
C ASN A 19 1.77 -10.17 -6.39
N GLU A 20 1.06 -10.95 -5.59
CA GLU A 20 1.57 -11.46 -4.31
C GLU A 20 2.50 -12.65 -4.46
N THR A 21 2.16 -13.58 -5.34
CA THR A 21 3.10 -14.66 -5.64
C THR A 21 4.39 -14.06 -6.17
N GLN A 22 4.31 -13.04 -7.03
CA GLN A 22 5.46 -12.29 -7.50
C GLN A 22 6.16 -11.51 -6.37
N PHE A 23 5.42 -10.87 -5.47
CA PHE A 23 5.98 -10.15 -4.32
C PHE A 23 6.65 -11.11 -3.34
N ALA A 24 5.99 -12.21 -2.98
CA ALA A 24 6.54 -13.23 -2.09
C ALA A 24 7.71 -13.98 -2.73
N GLU A 25 7.62 -14.32 -4.01
CA GLU A 25 8.72 -14.91 -4.78
C GLU A 25 9.89 -13.95 -4.90
N GLN A 26 9.64 -12.67 -5.17
CA GLN A 26 10.66 -11.63 -5.25
C GLN A 26 11.32 -11.40 -3.89
N MET A 27 10.55 -11.34 -2.80
CA MET A 27 11.10 -11.25 -1.44
C MET A 27 11.96 -12.46 -1.08
N ILE A 28 11.57 -13.68 -1.50
CA ILE A 28 12.33 -14.90 -1.27
C ILE A 28 13.57 -14.93 -2.18
N GLU A 29 13.40 -14.60 -3.45
CA GLU A 29 14.48 -14.58 -4.42
C GLU A 29 15.55 -13.54 -4.07
N ASP A 30 15.12 -12.34 -3.65
CA ASP A 30 16.00 -11.25 -3.24
C ASP A 30 16.70 -11.53 -1.91
N THR A 31 16.07 -12.25 -0.99
CA THR A 31 16.70 -12.70 0.26
C THR A 31 17.82 -13.72 0.01
N PHE A 32 17.72 -14.49 -1.09
CA PHE A 32 18.69 -15.53 -1.44
C PHE A 32 19.67 -15.15 -2.55
N THR A 33 19.37 -14.16 -3.39
CA THR A 33 20.15 -13.81 -4.58
C THR A 33 20.72 -12.39 -4.58
N SER A 34 20.16 -11.48 -3.77
CA SER A 34 20.64 -10.11 -3.72
C SER A 34 21.76 -10.00 -2.70
N SER A 35 22.91 -9.59 -3.19
CA SER A 35 24.11 -9.42 -2.40
C SER A 35 24.10 -8.16 -1.52
N ASN A 36 23.26 -7.15 -1.81
CA ASN A 36 23.26 -5.90 -1.02
C ASN A 36 21.89 -5.21 -0.99
N MET A 37 21.29 -5.18 0.19
CA MET A 37 20.01 -4.54 0.46
C MET A 37 20.12 -3.70 1.74
N LEU A 38 19.65 -2.47 1.68
CA LEU A 38 19.48 -1.59 2.84
C LEU A 38 18.01 -1.57 3.27
N ALA A 39 17.78 -1.65 4.57
CA ALA A 39 16.45 -1.46 5.16
C ALA A 39 16.38 -0.06 5.79
N LEU A 40 15.74 0.86 5.08
CA LEU A 40 15.54 2.23 5.55
C LEU A 40 14.25 2.30 6.38
N MET A 41 14.35 2.85 7.59
CA MET A 41 13.24 3.10 8.49
C MET A 41 12.90 4.58 8.51
N VAL A 42 11.67 4.93 8.20
CA VAL A 42 11.15 6.30 8.18
C VAL A 42 9.90 6.40 9.06
N PRO A 43 9.55 7.58 9.59
CA PRO A 43 8.29 7.77 10.30
C PRO A 43 7.09 7.33 9.46
N THR A 44 6.17 6.57 10.07
CA THR A 44 4.99 6.06 9.37
C THR A 44 3.91 7.12 9.19
N GLY A 45 3.02 6.94 8.23
CA GLY A 45 1.78 7.70 8.06
C GLY A 45 1.78 8.76 6.95
N ASP A 46 2.93 9.05 6.34
CA ASP A 46 3.05 10.00 5.21
C ASP A 46 3.38 9.26 3.91
N TYR A 47 2.34 8.76 3.24
CA TYR A 47 2.50 8.05 1.97
C TYR A 47 3.05 8.91 0.84
N ASP A 48 2.74 10.22 0.84
CA ASP A 48 3.22 11.12 -0.22
C ASP A 48 4.74 11.32 -0.10
N SER A 49 5.25 11.50 1.11
CA SER A 49 6.70 11.58 1.38
C SER A 49 7.41 10.26 1.10
N GLU A 50 6.80 9.13 1.48
CA GLU A 50 7.35 7.79 1.16
C GLU A 50 7.49 7.57 -0.33
N ALA A 51 6.44 7.86 -1.12
CA ALA A 51 6.45 7.71 -2.56
C ALA A 51 7.49 8.60 -3.23
N ALA A 52 7.57 9.87 -2.83
CA ALA A 52 8.53 10.82 -3.35
C ALA A 52 9.98 10.42 -3.01
N LEU A 53 10.22 9.93 -1.80
CA LEU A 53 11.53 9.44 -1.39
C LEU A 53 11.97 8.22 -2.21
N LEU A 54 11.10 7.24 -2.40
CA LEU A 54 11.41 6.05 -3.21
C LEU A 54 11.71 6.44 -4.66
N GLU A 55 10.94 7.37 -5.24
CA GLU A 55 11.18 7.88 -6.59
C GLU A 55 12.53 8.58 -6.72
N GLU A 56 12.91 9.40 -5.73
CA GLU A 56 14.23 10.06 -5.72
C GLU A 56 15.37 9.05 -5.56
N LEU A 57 15.24 8.06 -4.69
CA LEU A 57 16.26 7.03 -4.49
C LEU A 57 16.49 6.20 -5.74
N GLU A 58 15.46 5.93 -6.53
CA GLU A 58 15.57 5.17 -7.79
C GLU A 58 16.29 5.96 -8.90
N GLN A 59 16.54 7.26 -8.75
CA GLN A 59 17.32 8.05 -9.69
C GLN A 59 18.85 7.86 -9.53
N TYR A 60 19.30 7.30 -8.40
CA TYR A 60 20.72 7.03 -8.20
C TYR A 60 21.15 5.77 -8.94
N ASP A 61 22.31 5.82 -9.62
CA ASP A 61 22.88 4.68 -10.36
C ASP A 61 23.24 3.51 -9.44
N GLU A 62 23.48 3.79 -8.16
CA GLU A 62 23.80 2.81 -7.12
C GLU A 62 22.58 2.02 -6.67
N VAL A 63 21.36 2.45 -7.01
CA VAL A 63 20.11 1.78 -6.67
C VAL A 63 19.62 0.97 -7.87
N ASP A 64 19.45 -0.33 -7.67
CA ASP A 64 18.84 -1.22 -8.65
C ASP A 64 17.33 -1.02 -8.67
N TYR A 65 16.69 -1.20 -7.53
CA TYR A 65 15.27 -0.88 -7.33
C TYR A 65 14.96 -0.69 -5.84
N THR A 66 13.77 -0.19 -5.55
CA THR A 66 13.27 -0.01 -4.19
C THR A 66 11.95 -0.74 -3.99
N MET A 67 11.63 -1.05 -2.75
CA MET A 67 10.36 -1.65 -2.35
C MET A 67 9.85 -1.00 -1.07
N GLY A 68 8.70 -0.38 -1.15
CA GLY A 68 7.95 0.16 -0.03
C GLY A 68 6.46 -0.01 -0.27
N LEU A 69 5.63 0.24 0.72
CA LEU A 69 4.18 0.09 0.58
C LEU A 69 3.61 0.95 -0.55
N THR A 70 4.24 2.10 -0.81
CA THR A 70 3.76 3.08 -1.80
C THR A 70 4.11 2.76 -3.24
N ASN A 71 5.01 1.85 -3.52
CA ASN A 71 5.39 1.45 -4.88
C ASN A 71 5.03 0.01 -5.24
N ILE A 72 4.18 -0.64 -4.45
CA ILE A 72 3.59 -1.93 -4.78
C ILE A 72 2.32 -1.70 -5.58
N GLU A 73 2.29 -2.22 -6.81
CA GLU A 73 1.12 -2.16 -7.66
C GLU A 73 0.01 -3.09 -7.14
N ALA A 74 -1.19 -2.54 -7.04
CA ALA A 74 -2.38 -3.29 -6.64
C ALA A 74 -3.15 -3.80 -7.85
N LEU A 75 -3.72 -2.88 -8.66
CA LEU A 75 -4.61 -3.20 -9.79
C LEU A 75 -4.70 -2.00 -10.75
N ASP A 76 -4.78 -2.28 -12.05
CA ASP A 76 -5.02 -1.28 -13.10
C ASP A 76 -4.10 -0.05 -13.05
N GLY A 77 -2.86 -0.24 -12.68
CA GLY A 77 -1.86 0.83 -12.54
C GLY A 77 -1.93 1.61 -11.23
N TYR A 78 -2.91 1.33 -10.36
CA TYR A 78 -2.93 1.89 -9.01
C TYR A 78 -1.97 1.18 -8.08
N MET A 79 -1.25 1.95 -7.26
CA MET A 79 -0.45 1.44 -6.16
C MET A 79 -1.31 1.20 -4.92
N LEU A 80 -0.85 0.33 -4.00
CA LEU A 80 -1.59 0.02 -2.76
C LEU A 80 -1.90 1.25 -1.92
N ALA A 81 -0.99 2.22 -1.87
CA ALA A 81 -1.15 3.45 -1.10
C ALA A 81 -1.74 4.62 -1.89
N ASP A 82 -2.09 4.44 -3.16
CA ASP A 82 -2.75 5.48 -3.95
C ASP A 82 -4.09 5.86 -3.32
N LYS A 83 -4.32 7.17 -3.21
CA LYS A 83 -5.54 7.73 -2.63
C LYS A 83 -6.61 7.86 -3.70
N LEU A 84 -7.71 7.14 -3.55
CA LEU A 84 -8.83 7.10 -4.48
C LEU A 84 -10.04 7.85 -3.91
N THR A 85 -10.77 8.52 -4.79
CA THR A 85 -12.11 9.05 -4.51
C THR A 85 -13.14 7.92 -4.51
N PRO A 86 -14.37 8.13 -3.97
CA PRO A 86 -15.43 7.12 -4.06
C PRO A 86 -15.70 6.65 -5.49
N ARG A 87 -15.66 7.56 -6.47
CA ARG A 87 -15.88 7.23 -7.88
C ARG A 87 -14.76 6.34 -8.43
N GLN A 88 -13.51 6.70 -8.19
CA GLN A 88 -12.36 5.90 -8.63
C GLN A 88 -12.38 4.51 -8.00
N PHE A 89 -12.68 4.44 -6.70
CA PHE A 89 -12.82 3.16 -6.01
C PHE A 89 -13.98 2.32 -6.54
N ALA A 90 -15.13 2.93 -6.81
CA ALA A 90 -16.28 2.26 -7.42
C ALA A 90 -15.93 1.64 -8.77
N GLU A 91 -15.27 2.40 -9.65
CA GLU A 91 -14.84 1.92 -10.97
C GLU A 91 -13.84 0.76 -10.84
N LEU A 92 -12.85 0.89 -9.95
CA LEU A 92 -11.84 -0.14 -9.70
C LEU A 92 -12.45 -1.41 -9.10
N ALA A 93 -13.35 -1.25 -8.13
CA ALA A 93 -14.00 -2.35 -7.41
C ALA A 93 -15.19 -2.96 -8.16
N GLY A 94 -15.63 -2.35 -9.24
CA GLY A 94 -16.85 -2.76 -9.94
C GLY A 94 -18.12 -2.55 -9.11
N LEU A 95 -18.14 -1.51 -8.26
CA LEU A 95 -19.25 -1.15 -7.40
C LEU A 95 -20.10 -0.05 -8.02
N ASP A 96 -21.37 0.00 -7.61
CA ASP A 96 -22.19 1.19 -7.86
C ASP A 96 -21.62 2.39 -7.09
N TYR A 97 -21.62 3.57 -7.70
CA TYR A 97 -21.09 4.78 -7.07
C TYR A 97 -21.76 5.11 -5.74
N GLU A 98 -23.06 4.90 -5.64
CA GLU A 98 -23.83 5.12 -4.40
C GLU A 98 -23.35 4.16 -3.28
N ALA A 99 -23.05 2.91 -3.61
CA ALA A 99 -22.49 1.96 -2.66
C ALA A 99 -21.09 2.39 -2.17
N ALA A 100 -20.24 2.87 -3.08
CA ALA A 100 -18.93 3.39 -2.72
C ALA A 100 -19.05 4.64 -1.82
N GLN A 101 -20.00 5.53 -2.08
CA GLN A 101 -20.25 6.68 -1.21
C GLN A 101 -20.65 6.29 0.21
N VAL A 102 -21.48 5.25 0.36
CA VAL A 102 -21.87 4.71 1.68
C VAL A 102 -20.66 4.17 2.43
N VAL A 103 -19.81 3.40 1.75
CA VAL A 103 -18.59 2.83 2.35
C VAL A 103 -17.61 3.95 2.75
N TYR A 104 -17.42 4.95 1.92
CA TYR A 104 -16.58 6.11 2.24
C TYR A 104 -17.11 6.95 3.39
N ALA A 105 -18.44 7.11 3.48
CA ALA A 105 -19.07 7.79 4.61
C ALA A 105 -18.88 7.01 5.92
N ALA A 106 -19.01 5.69 5.89
CA ALA A 106 -18.77 4.83 7.04
C ALA A 106 -17.30 4.89 7.49
N TYR A 107 -16.36 4.85 6.54
CA TYR A 107 -14.94 5.02 6.82
C TYR A 107 -14.63 6.38 7.45
N ALA A 108 -15.15 7.46 6.89
CA ALA A 108 -14.96 8.82 7.41
C ALA A 108 -15.53 8.98 8.84
N ALA A 109 -16.65 8.31 9.13
CA ALA A 109 -17.22 8.28 10.47
C ALA A 109 -16.36 7.51 11.47
N LYS A 110 -15.82 6.35 11.05
CA LYS A 110 -14.89 5.54 11.87
C LYS A 110 -13.61 6.30 12.21
N GLU A 111 -13.05 7.00 11.25
CA GLU A 111 -11.84 7.81 11.40
C GLU A 111 -12.09 9.19 12.03
N GLU A 112 -13.30 9.44 12.51
CA GLU A 112 -13.73 10.74 13.08
C GLU A 112 -13.52 11.94 12.12
N ASN A 113 -13.49 11.68 10.83
CA ASN A 113 -13.26 12.70 9.80
C ASN A 113 -14.59 13.31 9.30
N TYR A 114 -15.35 13.88 10.21
CA TYR A 114 -16.69 14.41 9.95
C TYR A 114 -16.72 15.55 8.93
N GLY A 115 -15.60 16.26 8.73
CA GLY A 115 -15.51 17.32 7.72
C GLY A 115 -15.73 16.82 6.30
N GLN A 116 -15.45 15.55 6.01
CA GLN A 116 -15.66 14.95 4.71
C GLN A 116 -17.13 14.55 4.47
N LEU A 117 -17.90 14.37 5.53
CA LEU A 117 -19.33 14.06 5.45
C LEU A 117 -20.18 15.30 5.10
N LEU A 118 -19.67 16.51 5.36
CA LEU A 118 -20.37 17.77 5.16
C LEU A 118 -20.20 18.29 3.71
N GLY A 119 -20.64 17.51 2.71
CA GLY A 119 -20.68 17.94 1.32
C GLY A 119 -19.38 17.79 0.52
N LYS A 120 -18.35 17.17 1.11
CA LYS A 120 -17.04 16.93 0.46
C LYS A 120 -16.75 15.45 0.17
N LEU A 121 -17.70 14.55 0.40
CA LEU A 121 -17.50 13.12 0.27
C LEU A 121 -17.03 12.72 -1.15
N ALA A 122 -17.54 13.35 -2.18
CA ALA A 122 -17.17 13.05 -3.57
C ALA A 122 -15.69 13.30 -3.88
N SER A 123 -15.04 14.20 -3.15
CA SER A 123 -13.60 14.51 -3.28
C SER A 123 -12.73 13.91 -2.20
N TYR A 124 -13.34 13.17 -1.26
CA TYR A 124 -12.62 12.49 -0.19
C TYR A 124 -11.80 11.35 -0.75
N LYS A 125 -10.51 11.38 -0.51
CA LYS A 125 -9.57 10.37 -0.99
C LYS A 125 -9.07 9.53 0.16
N VAL A 126 -9.10 8.22 -0.02
CA VAL A 126 -8.61 7.23 0.95
C VAL A 126 -7.61 6.30 0.25
N PRO A 127 -6.48 5.95 0.89
CA PRO A 127 -5.56 4.96 0.33
C PRO A 127 -6.28 3.65 0.01
N LEU A 128 -5.99 3.11 -1.16
CA LEU A 128 -6.65 1.89 -1.66
C LEU A 128 -6.56 0.74 -0.64
N ILE A 129 -5.39 0.50 -0.08
CA ILE A 129 -5.17 -0.56 0.92
C ILE A 129 -6.04 -0.35 2.17
N ASP A 130 -6.15 0.89 2.66
CA ASP A 130 -6.93 1.19 3.86
C ASP A 130 -8.42 1.00 3.62
N MET A 131 -8.92 1.45 2.46
CA MET A 131 -10.32 1.24 2.08
C MET A 131 -10.62 -0.24 1.86
N PHE A 132 -9.73 -0.98 1.21
CA PHE A 132 -9.91 -2.40 0.99
C PHE A 132 -9.98 -3.19 2.30
N LEU A 133 -9.07 -2.94 3.23
CA LEU A 133 -9.05 -3.60 4.54
C LEU A 133 -10.29 -3.21 5.37
N PHE A 134 -10.73 -1.97 5.29
CA PHE A 134 -11.99 -1.53 5.91
C PHE A 134 -13.20 -2.32 5.38
N VAL A 135 -13.30 -2.49 4.06
CA VAL A 135 -14.38 -3.30 3.45
C VAL A 135 -14.32 -4.75 3.93
N CYS A 136 -13.12 -5.32 4.06
CA CYS A 136 -12.94 -6.66 4.62
C CYS A 136 -13.47 -6.76 6.05
N ASP A 137 -13.18 -5.78 6.90
CA ASP A 137 -13.68 -5.71 8.28
C ASP A 137 -15.22 -5.66 8.33
N GLU A 138 -15.85 -4.89 7.43
CA GLU A 138 -17.31 -4.78 7.34
C GLU A 138 -17.98 -6.10 6.87
N VAL A 139 -17.30 -6.85 6.00
CA VAL A 139 -17.73 -8.20 5.59
C VAL A 139 -17.61 -9.18 6.77
N ASP A 140 -16.50 -9.16 7.49
CA ASP A 140 -16.29 -10.01 8.67
C ASP A 140 -17.28 -9.68 9.79
N ALA A 141 -17.70 -8.43 9.92
CA ALA A 141 -18.75 -7.99 10.84
C ALA A 141 -20.18 -8.42 10.42
N GLY A 142 -20.33 -9.02 9.23
CA GLY A 142 -21.62 -9.50 8.73
C GLY A 142 -22.53 -8.40 8.17
N ILE A 143 -22.02 -7.20 7.96
CA ILE A 143 -22.78 -6.07 7.37
C ILE A 143 -23.01 -6.31 5.89
N VAL A 144 -22.07 -7.01 5.24
CA VAL A 144 -22.14 -7.40 3.83
C VAL A 144 -22.11 -8.93 3.73
N THR A 145 -23.04 -9.50 2.94
CA THR A 145 -23.09 -10.95 2.70
C THR A 145 -22.53 -11.26 1.31
N LEU A 146 -21.54 -12.14 1.26
CA LEU A 146 -20.89 -12.62 0.04
C LEU A 146 -21.14 -14.12 -0.15
N SER A 147 -20.96 -14.63 -1.36
CA SER A 147 -20.90 -16.08 -1.60
C SER A 147 -19.63 -16.68 -0.99
N ASP A 148 -19.62 -18.00 -0.80
CA ASP A 148 -18.43 -18.69 -0.24
C ASP A 148 -17.17 -18.47 -1.09
N GLU A 149 -17.30 -18.48 -2.41
CA GLU A 149 -16.20 -18.22 -3.35
C GLU A 149 -15.68 -16.78 -3.24
N GLN A 150 -16.60 -15.80 -3.21
CA GLN A 150 -16.26 -14.39 -3.02
C GLN A 150 -15.60 -14.13 -1.67
N THR A 151 -16.11 -14.78 -0.62
CA THR A 151 -15.56 -14.68 0.74
C THR A 151 -14.14 -15.24 0.78
N GLN A 152 -13.89 -16.40 0.16
CA GLN A 152 -12.55 -17.00 0.13
C GLN A 152 -11.56 -16.11 -0.63
N THR A 153 -11.95 -15.59 -1.78
CA THR A 153 -11.11 -14.69 -2.59
C THR A 153 -10.79 -13.39 -1.84
N LEU A 154 -11.79 -12.82 -1.15
CA LEU A 154 -11.60 -11.63 -0.33
C LEU A 154 -10.63 -11.89 0.83
N LYS A 155 -10.76 -13.03 1.51
CA LYS A 155 -9.87 -13.42 2.61
C LYS A 155 -8.44 -13.67 2.15
N ASP A 156 -8.25 -14.28 0.99
CA ASP A 156 -6.93 -14.48 0.41
C ASP A 156 -6.26 -13.13 0.13
N ALA A 157 -6.97 -12.19 -0.50
CA ALA A 157 -6.47 -10.85 -0.76
C ALA A 157 -6.22 -10.05 0.54
N GLN A 158 -7.09 -10.16 1.54
CA GLN A 158 -6.92 -9.55 2.86
C GLN A 158 -5.64 -10.04 3.54
N THR A 159 -5.41 -11.36 3.54
CA THR A 159 -4.20 -11.96 4.12
C THR A 159 -2.95 -11.38 3.49
N GLN A 160 -2.95 -11.20 2.19
CA GLN A 160 -1.86 -10.69 1.38
C GLN A 160 -1.57 -9.21 1.66
N MET A 161 -2.60 -8.38 1.62
CA MET A 161 -2.46 -6.95 1.91
C MET A 161 -2.06 -6.70 3.36
N THR A 162 -2.60 -7.48 4.29
CA THR A 162 -2.22 -7.43 5.70
C THR A 162 -0.75 -7.84 5.89
N ALA A 163 -0.29 -8.87 5.22
CA ALA A 163 1.11 -9.31 5.27
C ALA A 163 2.05 -8.23 4.72
N ALA A 164 1.73 -7.63 3.57
CA ALA A 164 2.51 -6.53 3.00
C ALA A 164 2.56 -5.32 3.94
N LYS A 165 1.42 -4.94 4.50
CA LYS A 165 1.33 -3.84 5.47
C LYS A 165 2.15 -4.12 6.73
N ASN A 166 2.05 -5.32 7.28
CA ASN A 166 2.79 -5.70 8.50
C ASN A 166 4.30 -5.79 8.28
N GLN A 167 4.76 -6.16 7.08
CA GLN A 167 6.18 -6.20 6.74
C GLN A 167 6.78 -4.83 6.49
N LEU A 168 6.02 -3.93 5.86
CA LEU A 168 6.52 -2.64 5.36
C LEU A 168 6.03 -1.44 6.18
N GLN A 169 5.05 -1.60 7.04
CA GLN A 169 4.53 -0.53 7.87
C GLN A 169 4.34 -0.97 9.31
N GLY A 170 5.08 -0.34 10.23
CA GLY A 170 4.87 -0.48 11.66
C GLY A 170 4.00 0.63 12.23
N THR A 171 3.84 0.64 13.55
CA THR A 171 3.07 1.67 14.26
C THR A 171 3.74 3.05 14.17
N ASP A 172 5.06 3.10 14.36
CA ASP A 172 5.84 4.34 14.42
C ASP A 172 6.73 4.53 13.19
N TYR A 173 7.18 3.44 12.57
CA TYR A 173 8.09 3.43 11.43
C TYR A 173 7.60 2.55 10.30
N SER A 174 7.82 3.02 9.09
CA SER A 174 7.68 2.25 7.86
C SER A 174 9.04 1.80 7.36
N ARG A 175 9.10 0.63 6.76
CA ARG A 175 10.31 0.04 6.18
C ARG A 175 10.31 0.21 4.68
N MET A 176 11.42 0.68 4.15
CA MET A 176 11.71 0.69 2.72
C MET A 176 12.94 -0.18 2.46
N LEU A 177 12.85 -1.07 1.48
CA LEU A 177 13.95 -1.93 1.06
C LEU A 177 14.62 -1.29 -0.17
N ILE A 178 15.93 -1.07 -0.09
CA ILE A 178 16.71 -0.43 -1.15
C ILE A 178 17.75 -1.44 -1.62
N TYR A 179 17.58 -1.93 -2.83
CA TYR A 179 18.47 -2.92 -3.45
C TYR A 179 19.55 -2.19 -4.23
N LEU A 180 20.79 -2.43 -3.87
CA LEU A 180 21.94 -1.73 -4.41
C LEU A 180 22.64 -2.53 -5.51
N THR A 181 23.20 -1.82 -6.46
CA THR A 181 24.14 -2.36 -7.47
C THR A 181 25.58 -2.49 -6.92
N LEU A 182 25.84 -1.86 -5.78
CA LEU A 182 27.12 -1.87 -5.10
C LEU A 182 27.37 -3.19 -4.33
N PRO A 183 28.63 -3.56 -4.09
CA PRO A 183 28.96 -4.73 -3.28
C PRO A 183 28.54 -4.56 -1.81
N GLU A 184 28.42 -5.67 -1.07
CA GLU A 184 27.99 -5.67 0.34
C GLU A 184 28.86 -4.83 1.27
N SER A 185 30.13 -4.65 0.93
CA SER A 185 31.07 -3.88 1.72
C SER A 185 32.04 -3.08 0.84
N GLY A 186 32.46 -1.93 1.32
CA GLY A 186 33.41 -1.07 0.64
C GLY A 186 33.14 0.40 0.95
N ASP A 187 34.13 1.25 0.68
CA ASP A 187 34.03 2.68 0.97
C ASP A 187 32.90 3.36 0.18
N GLU A 188 32.65 2.90 -1.06
CA GLU A 188 31.56 3.41 -1.90
C GLU A 188 30.20 3.09 -1.30
N THR A 189 30.01 1.87 -0.80
CA THR A 189 28.76 1.44 -0.16
C THR A 189 28.51 2.21 1.12
N TYR A 190 29.52 2.40 1.95
CA TYR A 190 29.39 3.18 3.19
C TYR A 190 29.08 4.67 2.89
N ALA A 191 29.74 5.26 1.90
CA ALA A 191 29.46 6.63 1.49
C ALA A 191 28.02 6.77 0.94
N PHE A 192 27.54 5.77 0.18
CA PHE A 192 26.19 5.76 -0.33
C PHE A 192 25.12 5.60 0.76
N THR A 193 25.42 4.84 1.81
CA THR A 193 24.57 4.74 3.00
C THR A 193 24.28 6.12 3.61
N ASP A 194 25.31 6.94 3.74
CA ASP A 194 25.15 8.33 4.22
C ASP A 194 24.29 9.15 3.25
N THR A 195 24.47 8.99 1.95
CA THR A 195 23.64 9.66 0.92
C THR A 195 22.16 9.26 1.05
N VAL A 196 21.87 7.98 1.27
CA VAL A 196 20.50 7.50 1.48
C VAL A 196 19.87 8.14 2.71
N LEU A 197 20.59 8.19 3.84
CA LEU A 197 20.11 8.82 5.06
C LEU A 197 19.87 10.32 4.88
N GLU A 198 20.78 11.04 4.25
CA GLU A 198 20.62 12.47 3.95
C GLU A 198 19.45 12.75 3.03
N THR A 199 19.25 11.92 2.01
CA THR A 199 18.11 12.03 1.09
C THR A 199 16.80 11.78 1.84
N ALA A 200 16.73 10.74 2.65
CA ALA A 200 15.56 10.43 3.46
C ALA A 200 15.24 11.56 4.45
N GLN A 201 16.23 12.13 5.09
CA GLN A 201 16.03 13.20 6.08
C GLN A 201 15.40 14.46 5.49
N LYS A 202 15.59 14.73 4.20
CA LYS A 202 14.92 15.86 3.51
C LYS A 202 13.39 15.72 3.50
N TYR A 203 12.89 14.50 3.42
CA TYR A 203 11.45 14.20 3.39
C TYR A 203 10.83 14.10 4.79
N TYR A 204 11.66 13.94 5.82
CA TYR A 204 11.23 13.79 7.21
C TYR A 204 12.01 14.75 8.13
N PRO A 205 11.83 16.08 7.95
CA PRO A 205 12.63 17.08 8.69
C PRO A 205 12.38 17.07 10.19
N ASP A 206 11.17 16.68 10.61
CA ASP A 206 10.76 16.65 12.02
C ASP A 206 10.86 15.24 12.64
N GLY A 207 11.26 14.25 11.88
CA GLY A 207 11.38 12.85 12.29
C GLY A 207 12.81 12.32 12.17
N GLN A 208 13.04 11.16 12.77
CA GLN A 208 14.31 10.45 12.62
C GLN A 208 14.20 9.34 11.59
N VAL A 209 15.25 9.17 10.80
CA VAL A 209 15.39 8.09 9.82
C VAL A 209 16.57 7.20 10.22
N TYR A 210 16.48 5.90 9.93
CA TYR A 210 17.47 4.90 10.30
C TYR A 210 17.76 3.94 9.15
N LEU A 211 18.96 3.37 9.11
CA LEU A 211 19.34 2.23 8.27
C LEU A 211 19.75 1.05 9.14
#